data_9d3cdf9986034952f1c1d887cfb0fcd6
#
_entry.id   9d3cdf9986034952f1c1d887cfb0fcd6
#
_cell.length_a   1.000
_cell.length_b   1.000
_cell.length_c   1.000
_cell.angle_alpha   90.00
_cell.angle_beta   90.00
_cell.angle_gamma   90.00
#
_symmetry.space_group_name_H-M   'P 1'
#
loop_
_entity.id
_entity.type
_entity.pdbx_description
1 polymer ?
#
loop_
_entity_poly.entity_id
_entity_poly.type
_entity_poly.pdbx_seq_one_letter_code
_entity_poly.pdbx_strand_id
1 'polypeptide(L)'
;KTMDIDTAIPIATVAFYSAKKDDVDILNQTELYNIVNPLTKEINRIKNVALVELKGEKKEQFNILVDINKLSSYNLSLAFIAKQIEALNFNTPNISNYSKDGKFNVFSIEKGVETIKDLENLIISYNFQSPIYLKDIAKIEKSYNIQNKKDAYIYTKNEAGVFEHSNQITLMASKLKGANSVTINEEIFEYLNNKKDELAQKNVKFTITRDDGYTANNAVNALVKDLLISIVIISILLIFTLGFKEAMIVSLTVPMILSLTLFIGFLMGETVNRITLFALIVSLGMLVDAAIIVIENIHRHKKENPTIDIRILSINATNEIGNPTNVATIAIIMVFVPMFFVGGMMGEFMHPLPVFVPISLAVSLFIAYAFTPYFVNKFLGGKKWD
;
A
#
# COMPACT_ATOMS: atom_id res chain seq x y z
N LYS A 1 -8.28 -19.20 0.08
CA LYS A 1 -7.60 -18.13 -0.66
C LYS A 1 -6.39 -17.72 0.14
N THR A 2 -5.19 -17.99 -0.35
CA THR A 2 -3.97 -17.41 0.20
C THR A 2 -4.07 -15.90 0.03
N MET A 3 -4.13 -15.16 1.15
CA MET A 3 -4.06 -13.70 1.10
C MET A 3 -2.68 -13.30 0.60
N ASP A 4 -2.63 -12.51 -0.45
CA ASP A 4 -1.39 -11.87 -0.90
C ASP A 4 -0.97 -10.86 0.18
N ILE A 5 0.30 -10.83 0.55
CA ILE A 5 0.83 -9.95 1.59
C ILE A 5 0.50 -8.49 1.29
N ASP A 6 0.57 -8.08 0.02
CA ASP A 6 0.26 -6.72 -0.42
C ASP A 6 -1.19 -6.30 -0.15
N THR A 7 -2.13 -7.27 -0.17
CA THR A 7 -3.55 -7.01 0.11
C THR A 7 -3.91 -7.15 1.58
N ALA A 8 -3.03 -7.76 2.38
CA ALA A 8 -3.25 -7.97 3.82
C ALA A 8 -2.76 -6.81 4.69
N ILE A 9 -1.77 -6.03 4.19
CA ILE A 9 -1.19 -4.91 4.94
C ILE A 9 -1.99 -3.63 4.65
N PRO A 10 -2.56 -2.96 5.68
CA PRO A 10 -3.28 -1.72 5.47
C PRO A 10 -2.30 -0.60 5.09
N ILE A 11 -2.66 0.16 4.05
CA ILE A 11 -1.93 1.35 3.59
C ILE A 11 -2.38 2.63 4.28
N ALA A 12 -3.62 2.63 4.78
CA ALA A 12 -4.18 3.73 5.56
C ALA A 12 -4.88 3.17 6.80
N THR A 13 -4.68 3.83 7.94
CA THR A 13 -5.47 3.60 9.14
C THR A 13 -5.98 4.91 9.69
N VAL A 14 -7.27 4.93 10.04
CA VAL A 14 -7.96 6.10 10.57
C VAL A 14 -8.65 5.71 11.86
N ALA A 15 -8.35 6.42 12.93
CA ALA A 15 -9.00 6.27 14.21
C ALA A 15 -10.21 7.21 14.28
N PHE A 16 -11.41 6.66 14.42
CA PHE A 16 -12.63 7.40 14.71
C PHE A 16 -12.91 7.30 16.19
N TYR A 17 -13.19 8.42 16.82
CA TYR A 17 -13.40 8.47 18.28
C TYR A 17 -14.50 9.48 18.64
N SER A 18 -15.08 9.28 19.82
CA SER A 18 -16.15 10.13 20.34
C SER A 18 -15.66 11.53 20.68
N ALA A 19 -16.45 12.54 20.38
CA ALA A 19 -16.31 13.82 21.07
C ALA A 19 -16.61 13.64 22.55
N LYS A 20 -16.03 14.50 23.40
CA LYS A 20 -16.20 14.47 24.85
C LYS A 20 -17.06 15.62 25.32
N LYS A 21 -17.78 15.37 26.40
CA LYS A 21 -18.45 16.38 27.21
C LYS A 21 -18.12 16.09 28.68
N ASP A 22 -17.61 17.08 29.39
CA ASP A 22 -17.18 16.93 30.79
C ASP A 22 -16.26 15.72 31.02
N ASP A 23 -15.25 15.55 30.13
CA ASP A 23 -14.28 14.46 30.11
C ASP A 23 -14.84 13.04 29.88
N VAL A 24 -16.13 12.93 29.54
CA VAL A 24 -16.79 11.66 29.23
C VAL A 24 -17.08 11.57 27.72
N ASP A 25 -16.83 10.40 27.14
CA ASP A 25 -17.21 10.11 25.75
C ASP A 25 -18.73 10.24 25.57
N ILE A 26 -19.17 11.04 24.59
CA ILE A 26 -20.60 11.22 24.28
C ILE A 26 -21.20 9.95 23.69
N LEU A 27 -20.41 9.25 22.85
CA LEU A 27 -20.83 8.03 22.18
C LEU A 27 -20.15 6.80 22.82
N ASN A 28 -20.93 5.76 23.01
CA ASN A 28 -20.36 4.47 23.32
C ASN A 28 -19.75 3.80 22.06
N GLN A 29 -19.02 2.71 22.24
CA GLN A 29 -18.28 2.06 21.16
C GLN A 29 -19.19 1.46 20.08
N THR A 30 -20.39 1.01 20.44
CA THR A 30 -21.37 0.46 19.50
C THR A 30 -22.02 1.55 18.67
N GLU A 31 -22.38 2.68 19.29
CA GLU A 31 -22.90 3.86 18.58
C GLU A 31 -21.86 4.40 17.59
N LEU A 32 -20.61 4.50 18.03
CA LEU A 32 -19.50 4.90 17.19
C LEU A 32 -19.32 3.93 15.99
N TYR A 33 -19.39 2.62 16.23
CA TYR A 33 -19.33 1.63 15.17
C TYR A 33 -20.45 1.79 14.15
N ASN A 34 -21.69 1.99 14.61
CA ASN A 34 -22.86 2.14 13.74
C ASN A 34 -22.78 3.39 12.85
N ILE A 35 -22.11 4.45 13.31
CA ILE A 35 -21.88 5.67 12.52
C ILE A 35 -20.74 5.45 11.50
N VAL A 36 -19.68 4.74 11.87
CA VAL A 36 -18.49 4.55 11.03
C VAL A 36 -18.67 3.42 9.99
N ASN A 37 -19.42 2.38 10.34
CA ASN A 37 -19.58 1.20 9.47
C ASN A 37 -20.09 1.53 8.05
N PRO A 38 -21.06 2.43 7.81
CA PRO A 38 -21.46 2.81 6.46
C PRO A 38 -20.33 3.38 5.60
N LEU A 39 -19.34 4.07 6.20
CA LEU A 39 -18.21 4.65 5.48
C LEU A 39 -17.34 3.58 4.83
N THR A 40 -17.27 2.38 5.42
CA THR A 40 -16.48 1.27 4.85
C THR A 40 -16.96 0.89 3.47
N LYS A 41 -18.27 0.94 3.22
CA LYS A 41 -18.86 0.59 1.92
C LYS A 41 -18.48 1.59 0.84
N GLU A 42 -18.47 2.87 1.18
CA GLU A 42 -18.11 3.93 0.24
C GLU A 42 -16.61 3.93 -0.03
N ILE A 43 -15.77 3.79 0.99
CA ILE A 43 -14.31 3.69 0.82
C ILE A 43 -13.94 2.44 0.02
N ASN A 44 -14.65 1.33 0.20
CA ASN A 44 -14.40 0.09 -0.56
C ASN A 44 -14.76 0.20 -2.05
N ARG A 45 -15.53 1.24 -2.46
CA ARG A 45 -15.82 1.56 -3.87
C ARG A 45 -14.71 2.36 -4.55
N ILE A 46 -13.79 2.93 -3.78
CA ILE A 46 -12.63 3.64 -4.33
C ILE A 46 -11.82 2.67 -5.16
N LYS A 47 -11.41 3.10 -6.34
CA LYS A 47 -10.65 2.26 -7.27
C LYS A 47 -9.36 1.74 -6.63
N ASN A 48 -9.08 0.45 -6.83
CA ASN A 48 -7.88 -0.23 -6.32
C ASN A 48 -7.81 -0.41 -4.79
N VAL A 49 -8.84 -0.06 -4.03
CA VAL A 49 -8.98 -0.53 -2.66
C VAL A 49 -9.32 -2.02 -2.69
N ALA A 50 -8.59 -2.83 -1.93
CA ALA A 50 -8.78 -4.28 -1.88
C ALA A 50 -9.75 -4.70 -0.78
N LEU A 51 -9.59 -4.09 0.40
CA LEU A 51 -10.34 -4.43 1.60
C LEU A 51 -10.37 -3.24 2.56
N VAL A 52 -11.53 -3.03 3.17
CA VAL A 52 -11.71 -2.09 4.28
C VAL A 52 -12.25 -2.85 5.47
N GLU A 53 -11.53 -2.79 6.58
CA GLU A 53 -11.91 -3.45 7.84
C GLU A 53 -12.05 -2.44 8.97
N LEU A 54 -12.94 -2.74 9.90
CA LEU A 54 -13.04 -2.04 11.19
C LEU A 54 -12.46 -2.90 12.30
N LYS A 55 -11.74 -2.27 13.22
CA LYS A 55 -11.23 -2.90 14.45
C LYS A 55 -11.65 -2.09 15.66
N GLY A 56 -11.81 -2.76 16.80
CA GLY A 56 -12.26 -2.15 18.05
C GLY A 56 -13.79 -2.19 18.22
N GLU A 57 -14.52 -2.92 17.36
CA GLU A 57 -15.96 -3.09 17.49
C GLU A 57 -16.32 -3.93 18.71
N LYS A 58 -17.35 -3.49 19.43
CA LYS A 58 -18.05 -4.32 20.41
C LYS A 58 -19.33 -4.83 19.76
N LYS A 59 -19.34 -6.10 19.37
CA LYS A 59 -20.55 -6.72 18.84
C LYS A 59 -21.54 -6.95 19.96
N GLU A 60 -22.72 -6.38 19.80
CA GLU A 60 -23.85 -6.69 20.69
C GLU A 60 -24.25 -8.14 20.51
N GLN A 61 -24.58 -8.77 21.62
CA GLN A 61 -25.11 -10.14 21.67
C GLN A 61 -26.18 -10.25 22.73
N PHE A 62 -27.05 -11.22 22.59
CA PHE A 62 -27.97 -11.62 23.65
C PHE A 62 -27.32 -12.71 24.52
N ASN A 63 -27.12 -12.41 25.78
CA ASN A 63 -26.69 -13.39 26.77
C ASN A 63 -27.93 -14.08 27.36
N ILE A 64 -27.99 -15.39 27.18
CA ILE A 64 -29.06 -16.23 27.72
C ILE A 64 -28.51 -16.95 28.94
N LEU A 65 -28.84 -16.45 30.13
CA LEU A 65 -28.39 -16.99 31.40
C LEU A 65 -29.43 -18.01 31.88
N VAL A 66 -29.15 -19.28 31.68
CA VAL A 66 -30.08 -20.36 31.97
C VAL A 66 -29.99 -20.75 33.44
N ASP A 67 -31.15 -20.90 34.12
CA ASP A 67 -31.25 -21.36 35.49
C ASP A 67 -31.30 -22.92 35.51
N ILE A 68 -30.23 -23.51 36.05
CA ILE A 68 -30.03 -24.95 36.08
C ILE A 68 -31.14 -25.66 36.93
N ASN A 69 -31.63 -25.02 37.99
CA ASN A 69 -32.67 -25.59 38.85
C ASN A 69 -34.00 -25.66 38.09
N LYS A 70 -34.33 -24.61 37.35
CA LYS A 70 -35.51 -24.60 36.49
C LYS A 70 -35.43 -25.60 35.35
N LEU A 71 -34.22 -25.75 34.72
CA LEU A 71 -34.00 -26.79 33.73
C LEU A 71 -34.33 -28.18 34.26
N SER A 72 -33.81 -28.49 35.46
CA SER A 72 -34.02 -29.80 36.11
C SER A 72 -35.50 -30.04 36.41
N SER A 73 -36.25 -29.03 36.87
CA SER A 73 -37.67 -29.13 37.15
C SER A 73 -38.53 -29.38 35.91
N TYR A 74 -38.11 -28.91 34.73
CA TYR A 74 -38.78 -29.19 33.47
C TYR A 74 -38.19 -30.38 32.69
N ASN A 75 -37.18 -31.07 33.27
CA ASN A 75 -36.48 -32.21 32.66
C ASN A 75 -35.87 -31.84 31.27
N LEU A 76 -35.34 -30.63 31.15
CA LEU A 76 -34.70 -30.11 29.94
C LEU A 76 -33.18 -30.12 30.09
N SER A 77 -32.46 -30.32 28.98
CA SER A 77 -31.01 -30.21 28.95
C SER A 77 -30.56 -28.89 28.29
N LEU A 78 -29.41 -28.37 28.71
CA LEU A 78 -28.81 -27.19 28.11
C LEU A 78 -28.54 -27.37 26.60
N ALA A 79 -28.12 -28.60 26.22
CA ALA A 79 -27.88 -28.94 24.81
C ALA A 79 -29.16 -28.88 23.97
N PHE A 80 -30.31 -29.28 24.56
CA PHE A 80 -31.59 -29.17 23.87
C PHE A 80 -31.98 -27.70 23.62
N ILE A 81 -31.80 -26.83 24.63
CA ILE A 81 -32.07 -25.38 24.47
C ILE A 81 -31.16 -24.76 23.42
N ALA A 82 -29.86 -25.07 23.46
CA ALA A 82 -28.91 -24.56 22.46
C ALA A 82 -29.34 -24.95 21.03
N LYS A 83 -29.78 -26.18 20.82
CA LYS A 83 -30.29 -26.68 19.54
C LYS A 83 -31.58 -25.97 19.10
N GLN A 84 -32.49 -25.64 20.01
CA GLN A 84 -33.71 -24.89 19.70
C GLN A 84 -33.38 -23.43 19.29
N ILE A 85 -32.41 -22.80 19.96
CA ILE A 85 -31.95 -21.44 19.61
C ILE A 85 -31.20 -21.46 18.29
N GLU A 86 -30.37 -22.45 18.03
CA GLU A 86 -29.65 -22.63 16.77
C GLU A 86 -30.62 -22.80 15.58
N ALA A 87 -31.75 -23.49 15.80
CA ALA A 87 -32.80 -23.65 14.80
C ALA A 87 -33.52 -22.35 14.39
N LEU A 88 -33.41 -21.26 15.20
CA LEU A 88 -33.94 -19.95 14.84
C LEU A 88 -33.09 -19.20 13.80
N ASN A 89 -31.83 -19.57 13.64
CA ASN A 89 -30.89 -18.95 12.69
C ASN A 89 -30.98 -19.56 11.28
N PHE A 90 -32.05 -20.31 10.97
CA PHE A 90 -32.25 -20.77 9.59
C PHE A 90 -32.63 -19.59 8.69
N ASN A 91 -31.63 -19.10 7.93
CA ASN A 91 -31.89 -18.38 6.69
C ASN A 91 -32.57 -19.36 5.73
N THR A 92 -33.89 -19.31 5.65
CA THR A 92 -34.60 -20.01 4.57
C THR A 92 -34.12 -19.45 3.25
N PRO A 93 -33.64 -20.30 2.31
CA PRO A 93 -33.25 -19.81 1.00
C PRO A 93 -34.46 -19.12 0.34
N ASN A 94 -34.22 -18.00 -0.33
CA ASN A 94 -35.24 -17.28 -1.08
C ASN A 94 -35.93 -18.24 -2.04
N ILE A 95 -37.23 -18.42 -1.87
CA ILE A 95 -38.04 -19.22 -2.80
C ILE A 95 -38.48 -18.27 -3.91
N SER A 96 -38.01 -18.52 -5.13
CA SER A 96 -38.42 -17.75 -6.31
C SER A 96 -39.33 -18.56 -7.19
N ASN A 97 -40.41 -17.97 -7.68
CA ASN A 97 -41.31 -18.60 -8.61
C ASN A 97 -41.75 -17.58 -9.70
N TYR A 98 -41.88 -18.06 -10.93
CA TYR A 98 -42.52 -17.30 -12.02
C TYR A 98 -44.03 -17.46 -11.95
N SER A 99 -44.73 -16.34 -11.80
CA SER A 99 -46.19 -16.32 -11.93
C SER A 99 -46.62 -16.61 -13.38
N LYS A 100 -47.80 -17.12 -13.57
CA LYS A 100 -48.41 -17.31 -14.90
C LYS A 100 -48.49 -16.01 -15.71
N ASP A 101 -48.44 -14.87 -15.05
CA ASP A 101 -48.47 -13.53 -15.66
C ASP A 101 -47.05 -12.97 -15.98
N GLY A 102 -46.02 -13.83 -15.97
CA GLY A 102 -44.64 -13.45 -16.31
C GLY A 102 -43.92 -12.62 -15.24
N LYS A 103 -44.49 -12.46 -14.04
CA LYS A 103 -43.85 -11.73 -12.93
C LYS A 103 -42.98 -12.68 -12.14
N PHE A 104 -41.77 -12.23 -11.83
CA PHE A 104 -40.84 -12.92 -10.98
C PHE A 104 -41.14 -12.54 -9.51
N ASN A 105 -41.60 -13.47 -8.71
CA ASN A 105 -41.89 -13.28 -7.30
C ASN A 105 -40.78 -13.94 -6.47
N VAL A 106 -40.15 -13.15 -5.61
CA VAL A 106 -39.17 -13.64 -4.63
C VAL A 106 -39.84 -13.59 -3.26
N PHE A 107 -39.99 -14.74 -2.63
CA PHE A 107 -40.44 -14.84 -1.24
C PHE A 107 -39.21 -15.03 -0.35
N SER A 108 -38.85 -13.99 0.40
CA SER A 108 -37.86 -14.10 1.49
C SER A 108 -38.59 -14.17 2.82
N ILE A 109 -38.30 -15.18 3.62
CA ILE A 109 -38.78 -15.23 5.01
C ILE A 109 -37.64 -14.66 5.87
N GLU A 110 -37.70 -13.36 6.13
CA GLU A 110 -36.83 -12.69 7.09
C GLU A 110 -37.46 -12.85 8.48
N LYS A 111 -37.09 -13.87 9.24
CA LYS A 111 -37.36 -13.99 10.66
C LYS A 111 -36.04 -14.21 11.39
N GLY A 112 -35.38 -13.10 11.73
CA GLY A 112 -34.32 -13.08 12.71
C GLY A 112 -34.86 -12.67 14.07
N VAL A 113 -34.18 -13.07 15.12
CA VAL A 113 -34.41 -12.52 16.46
C VAL A 113 -33.82 -11.13 16.52
N GLU A 114 -34.65 -10.11 16.60
CA GLU A 114 -34.23 -8.71 16.60
C GLU A 114 -34.28 -8.10 18.01
N THR A 115 -35.18 -8.60 18.86
CA THR A 115 -35.43 -8.03 20.18
C THR A 115 -35.31 -9.07 21.30
N ILE A 116 -35.08 -8.60 22.55
CA ILE A 116 -35.13 -9.43 23.75
C ILE A 116 -36.48 -10.14 23.87
N LYS A 117 -37.58 -9.43 23.52
CA LYS A 117 -38.95 -9.97 23.62
C LYS A 117 -39.17 -11.16 22.67
N ASP A 118 -38.52 -11.18 21.52
CA ASP A 118 -38.63 -12.31 20.58
C ASP A 118 -38.00 -13.56 21.17
N LEU A 119 -36.85 -13.41 21.87
CA LEU A 119 -36.21 -14.50 22.59
C LEU A 119 -37.00 -14.90 23.82
N GLU A 120 -37.51 -13.95 24.61
CA GLU A 120 -38.32 -14.23 25.82
C GLU A 120 -39.55 -15.06 25.50
N ASN A 121 -40.22 -14.77 24.38
CA ASN A 121 -41.43 -15.47 23.96
C ASN A 121 -41.17 -16.70 23.09
N LEU A 122 -39.92 -17.14 22.97
CA LEU A 122 -39.58 -18.36 22.27
C LEU A 122 -40.10 -19.55 23.04
N ILE A 123 -40.90 -20.40 22.42
CA ILE A 123 -41.39 -21.68 22.99
C ILE A 123 -40.25 -22.70 22.83
N ILE A 124 -39.74 -23.16 23.98
CA ILE A 124 -38.67 -24.17 24.04
C ILE A 124 -39.24 -25.58 24.06
N SER A 125 -40.35 -25.80 24.82
CA SER A 125 -40.98 -27.11 25.00
C SER A 125 -42.44 -26.96 25.46
N TYR A 126 -43.10 -28.06 25.67
CA TYR A 126 -44.45 -28.11 26.25
C TYR A 126 -44.46 -29.02 27.50
N ASN A 127 -45.13 -28.56 28.54
CA ASN A 127 -45.42 -29.36 29.73
C ASN A 127 -46.94 -29.54 29.84
N PHE A 128 -47.43 -30.77 29.64
CA PHE A 128 -48.86 -31.12 29.65
C PHE A 128 -49.77 -30.13 28.89
N GLN A 129 -49.44 -29.77 27.65
CA GLN A 129 -50.12 -28.81 26.77
C GLN A 129 -49.87 -27.33 27.09
N SER A 130 -49.13 -26.97 28.14
CA SER A 130 -48.73 -25.61 28.43
C SER A 130 -47.35 -25.32 27.80
N PRO A 131 -47.18 -24.24 27.01
CA PRO A 131 -45.90 -23.89 26.44
C PRO A 131 -44.94 -23.42 27.55
N ILE A 132 -43.70 -23.86 27.46
CA ILE A 132 -42.56 -23.37 28.26
C ILE A 132 -41.80 -22.35 27.40
N TYR A 133 -41.78 -21.12 27.85
CA TYR A 133 -41.06 -20.06 27.18
C TYR A 133 -39.61 -19.96 27.67
N LEU A 134 -38.72 -19.39 26.83
CA LEU A 134 -37.32 -19.18 27.21
C LEU A 134 -37.20 -18.33 28.47
N LYS A 135 -38.06 -17.30 28.64
CA LYS A 135 -38.12 -16.44 29.84
C LYS A 135 -38.40 -17.19 31.12
N ASP A 136 -39.07 -18.35 31.04
CA ASP A 136 -39.45 -19.14 32.23
C ASP A 136 -38.24 -19.87 32.83
N ILE A 137 -37.23 -20.16 31.99
CA ILE A 137 -36.06 -20.96 32.33
C ILE A 137 -34.72 -20.18 32.24
N ALA A 138 -34.74 -18.97 31.65
CA ALA A 138 -33.53 -18.18 31.45
C ALA A 138 -33.81 -16.71 31.63
N LYS A 139 -32.79 -15.95 32.05
CA LYS A 139 -32.74 -14.50 31.99
C LYS A 139 -32.02 -14.08 30.72
N ILE A 140 -32.62 -13.17 29.95
CA ILE A 140 -32.07 -12.68 28.69
C ILE A 140 -31.61 -11.26 28.88
N GLU A 141 -30.35 -11.00 28.58
CA GLU A 141 -29.74 -9.69 28.70
C GLU A 141 -29.05 -9.31 27.38
N LYS A 142 -29.23 -8.06 26.96
CA LYS A 142 -28.41 -7.50 25.88
C LYS A 142 -27.06 -7.14 26.47
N SER A 143 -26.01 -7.71 25.92
CA SER A 143 -24.65 -7.55 26.42
C SER A 143 -23.67 -7.50 25.25
N TYR A 144 -22.39 -7.34 25.55
CA TYR A 144 -21.32 -7.40 24.58
C TYR A 144 -20.57 -8.73 24.68
N ASN A 145 -20.01 -9.19 23.57
CA ASN A 145 -19.20 -10.41 23.56
C ASN A 145 -17.94 -10.22 24.42
N ILE A 146 -17.97 -10.77 25.62
CA ILE A 146 -16.88 -10.66 26.61
C ILE A 146 -15.64 -11.45 26.18
N GLN A 147 -15.80 -12.53 25.40
CA GLN A 147 -14.69 -13.37 24.95
C GLN A 147 -13.83 -12.70 23.86
N ASN A 148 -14.39 -11.73 23.12
CA ASN A 148 -13.70 -10.96 22.11
C ASN A 148 -13.55 -9.48 22.50
N LYS A 149 -13.24 -9.21 23.77
CA LYS A 149 -12.98 -7.85 24.27
C LYS A 149 -11.74 -7.25 23.56
N LYS A 150 -11.97 -6.63 22.44
CA LYS A 150 -10.97 -5.81 21.73
C LYS A 150 -11.31 -4.33 21.95
N ASP A 151 -11.11 -3.88 23.18
CA ASP A 151 -11.24 -2.46 23.48
C ASP A 151 -10.11 -1.72 22.78
N ALA A 152 -10.45 -0.75 21.93
CA ALA A 152 -9.50 0.12 21.27
C ALA A 152 -9.68 1.55 21.82
N TYR A 153 -8.57 2.16 22.21
CA TYR A 153 -8.54 3.52 22.74
C TYR A 153 -7.57 4.38 21.94
N ILE A 154 -7.88 5.66 21.82
CA ILE A 154 -6.97 6.67 21.33
C ILE A 154 -6.60 7.62 22.47
N TYR A 155 -5.34 8.00 22.54
CA TYR A 155 -4.86 9.04 23.44
C TYR A 155 -4.62 10.30 22.60
N THR A 156 -5.36 11.35 22.90
CA THR A 156 -5.23 12.66 22.27
C THR A 156 -4.83 13.70 23.30
N LYS A 157 -4.08 14.71 22.90
CA LYS A 157 -3.80 15.87 23.77
C LYS A 157 -4.96 16.85 23.65
N ASN A 158 -5.49 17.30 24.79
CA ASN A 158 -6.42 18.41 24.85
C ASN A 158 -5.69 19.77 24.68
N GLU A 159 -6.44 20.87 24.67
CA GLU A 159 -5.90 22.23 24.53
C GLU A 159 -4.91 22.59 25.65
N ALA A 160 -5.05 22.00 26.84
CA ALA A 160 -4.14 22.17 27.96
C ALA A 160 -2.87 21.28 27.88
N GLY A 161 -2.73 20.46 26.82
CA GLY A 161 -1.59 19.56 26.62
C GLY A 161 -1.64 18.26 27.43
N VAL A 162 -2.77 17.99 28.13
CA VAL A 162 -2.99 16.78 28.91
C VAL A 162 -3.47 15.67 27.99
N PHE A 163 -2.97 14.45 28.19
CA PHE A 163 -3.43 13.27 27.43
C PHE A 163 -4.77 12.78 27.97
N GLU A 164 -5.71 12.68 27.07
CA GLU A 164 -7.03 12.10 27.30
C GLU A 164 -7.19 10.86 26.45
N HIS A 165 -7.89 9.85 26.96
CA HIS A 165 -8.24 8.65 26.20
C HIS A 165 -9.72 8.67 25.82
N SER A 166 -10.02 8.20 24.63
CA SER A 166 -11.39 8.02 24.13
C SER A 166 -11.55 6.64 23.50
N ASN A 167 -12.77 6.10 23.56
CA ASN A 167 -13.10 4.89 22.79
C ASN A 167 -12.92 5.16 21.30
N GLN A 168 -12.33 4.21 20.58
CA GLN A 168 -12.13 4.37 19.15
C GLN A 168 -12.58 3.15 18.35
N ILE A 169 -12.88 3.39 17.08
CA ILE A 169 -12.98 2.39 16.02
C ILE A 169 -11.90 2.71 15.00
N THR A 170 -11.05 1.75 14.70
CA THR A 170 -10.00 1.91 13.70
C THR A 170 -10.49 1.37 12.36
N LEU A 171 -10.54 2.23 11.35
CA LEU A 171 -10.73 1.85 9.96
C LEU A 171 -9.37 1.56 9.35
N MET A 172 -9.27 0.42 8.68
CA MET A 172 -8.05 -0.04 8.01
C MET A 172 -8.38 -0.29 6.55
N ALA A 173 -7.66 0.37 5.64
CA ALA A 173 -7.82 0.19 4.20
C ALA A 173 -6.55 -0.42 3.60
N SER A 174 -6.73 -1.46 2.79
CA SER A 174 -5.67 -2.16 2.05
C SER A 174 -5.85 -1.97 0.55
N LYS A 175 -4.77 -2.05 -0.21
CA LYS A 175 -4.76 -1.87 -1.68
C LYS A 175 -4.65 -3.18 -2.44
N LEU A 176 -5.01 -3.18 -3.72
CA LEU A 176 -4.68 -4.24 -4.65
C LEU A 176 -3.18 -4.24 -4.96
N LYS A 177 -2.63 -5.41 -5.30
CA LYS A 177 -1.23 -5.56 -5.72
C LYS A 177 -0.91 -4.64 -6.90
N GLY A 178 0.23 -3.97 -6.84
CA GLY A 178 0.67 -3.04 -7.89
C GLY A 178 -0.03 -1.68 -7.91
N ALA A 179 -1.05 -1.45 -7.07
CA ALA A 179 -1.73 -0.17 -7.02
C ALA A 179 -0.93 0.90 -6.27
N ASN A 180 -1.12 2.17 -6.65
CA ASN A 180 -0.42 3.30 -6.04
C ASN A 180 -1.09 3.71 -4.72
N SER A 181 -0.37 3.56 -3.61
CA SER A 181 -0.88 3.93 -2.28
C SER A 181 -1.05 5.44 -2.08
N VAL A 182 -0.28 6.28 -2.80
CA VAL A 182 -0.41 7.74 -2.69
C VAL A 182 -1.79 8.18 -3.15
N THR A 183 -2.17 7.81 -4.38
CA THR A 183 -3.45 8.19 -4.99
C THR A 183 -4.64 7.64 -4.19
N ILE A 184 -4.54 6.37 -3.74
CA ILE A 184 -5.63 5.73 -2.97
C ILE A 184 -5.81 6.45 -1.63
N ASN A 185 -4.73 6.75 -0.91
CA ASN A 185 -4.82 7.44 0.37
C ASN A 185 -5.34 8.87 0.22
N GLU A 186 -4.91 9.59 -0.83
CA GLU A 186 -5.45 10.93 -1.15
C GLU A 186 -6.97 10.88 -1.36
N GLU A 187 -7.50 9.94 -2.16
CA GLU A 187 -8.93 9.76 -2.39
C GLU A 187 -9.68 9.40 -1.09
N ILE A 188 -9.13 8.50 -0.27
CA ILE A 188 -9.72 8.13 1.02
C ILE A 188 -9.79 9.34 1.97
N PHE A 189 -8.71 10.09 2.08
CA PHE A 189 -8.64 11.21 3.02
C PHE A 189 -9.44 12.42 2.52
N GLU A 190 -9.51 12.65 1.23
CA GLU A 190 -10.42 13.64 0.64
C GLU A 190 -11.87 13.29 0.94
N TYR A 191 -12.28 12.04 0.72
CA TYR A 191 -13.62 11.57 1.07
C TYR A 191 -13.94 11.79 2.55
N LEU A 192 -13.03 11.44 3.46
CA LEU A 192 -13.21 11.60 4.90
C LEU A 192 -13.24 13.06 5.31
N ASN A 193 -12.41 13.92 4.72
CA ASN A 193 -12.43 15.35 4.97
C ASN A 193 -13.73 15.99 4.50
N ASN A 194 -14.30 15.57 3.38
CA ASN A 194 -15.60 16.02 2.90
C ASN A 194 -16.75 15.60 3.84
N LYS A 195 -16.56 14.51 4.59
CA LYS A 195 -17.52 14.04 5.61
C LYS A 195 -17.28 14.58 7.03
N LYS A 196 -16.23 15.39 7.22
CA LYS A 196 -15.80 15.87 8.54
C LYS A 196 -16.90 16.61 9.30
N ASP A 197 -17.61 17.51 8.63
CA ASP A 197 -18.68 18.30 9.28
C ASP A 197 -19.90 17.43 9.63
N GLU A 198 -20.26 16.48 8.76
CA GLU A 198 -21.33 15.50 9.04
C GLU A 198 -20.98 14.62 10.24
N LEU A 199 -19.73 14.15 10.32
CA LEU A 199 -19.25 13.35 11.45
C LEU A 199 -19.19 14.18 12.73
N ALA A 200 -18.75 15.43 12.67
CA ALA A 200 -18.72 16.35 13.82
C ALA A 200 -20.12 16.60 14.38
N GLN A 201 -21.14 16.77 13.54
CA GLN A 201 -22.55 16.89 13.96
C GLN A 201 -23.04 15.63 14.70
N LYS A 202 -22.48 14.46 14.37
CA LYS A 202 -22.76 13.20 15.06
C LYS A 202 -21.83 12.92 16.24
N ASN A 203 -21.08 13.93 16.72
CA ASN A 203 -20.11 13.82 17.80
C ASN A 203 -18.96 12.83 17.52
N VAL A 204 -18.62 12.59 16.26
CA VAL A 204 -17.49 11.74 15.84
C VAL A 204 -16.36 12.62 15.33
N LYS A 205 -15.17 12.40 15.88
CA LYS A 205 -13.90 12.94 15.38
C LYS A 205 -13.08 11.84 14.75
N PHE A 206 -12.17 12.19 13.87
CA PHE A 206 -11.24 11.22 13.33
C PHE A 206 -9.81 11.79 13.23
N THR A 207 -8.84 10.88 13.27
CA THR A 207 -7.42 11.19 13.08
C THR A 207 -6.79 10.11 12.22
N ILE A 208 -6.00 10.52 11.24
CA ILE A 208 -5.20 9.60 10.43
C ILE A 208 -4.03 9.12 11.29
N THR A 209 -3.95 7.81 11.53
CA THR A 209 -2.91 7.19 12.37
C THR A 209 -1.82 6.52 11.53
N ARG A 210 -2.11 6.20 10.28
CA ARG A 210 -1.14 5.68 9.31
C ARG A 210 -1.48 6.17 7.91
N ASP A 211 -0.44 6.67 7.24
CA ASP A 211 -0.48 7.08 5.84
C ASP A 211 0.79 6.58 5.14
N ASP A 212 0.66 5.40 4.51
CA ASP A 212 1.76 4.84 3.73
C ASP A 212 1.96 5.60 2.41
N GLY A 213 0.91 6.27 1.90
CA GLY A 213 1.02 7.13 0.72
C GLY A 213 1.94 8.32 0.97
N TYR A 214 1.73 9.05 2.07
CA TYR A 214 2.61 10.15 2.48
C TYR A 214 4.04 9.68 2.73
N THR A 215 4.20 8.55 3.43
CA THR A 215 5.52 7.98 3.73
C THR A 215 6.24 7.56 2.44
N ALA A 216 5.53 6.92 1.50
CA ALA A 216 6.09 6.52 0.20
C ALA A 216 6.48 7.74 -0.65
N ASN A 217 5.60 8.74 -0.73
CA ASN A 217 5.85 9.98 -1.49
C ASN A 217 7.08 10.73 -0.96
N ASN A 218 7.19 10.88 0.36
CA ASN A 218 8.35 11.52 0.98
C ASN A 218 9.64 10.74 0.72
N ALA A 219 9.60 9.41 0.81
CA ALA A 219 10.76 8.57 0.52
C ALA A 219 11.19 8.69 -0.94
N VAL A 220 10.24 8.70 -1.90
CA VAL A 220 10.52 8.89 -3.32
C VAL A 220 11.12 10.27 -3.57
N ASN A 221 10.51 11.33 -3.03
CA ASN A 221 11.01 12.70 -3.19
C ASN A 221 12.41 12.90 -2.59
N ALA A 222 12.68 12.29 -1.43
CA ALA A 222 14.02 12.30 -0.83
C ALA A 222 15.05 11.64 -1.75
N LEU A 223 14.75 10.46 -2.29
CA LEU A 223 15.64 9.73 -3.20
C LEU A 223 15.85 10.46 -4.53
N VAL A 224 14.81 11.09 -5.09
CA VAL A 224 14.94 11.93 -6.29
C VAL A 224 15.86 13.14 -6.01
N LYS A 225 15.70 13.76 -4.84
CA LYS A 225 16.59 14.85 -4.41
C LYS A 225 18.03 14.36 -4.25
N ASP A 226 18.26 13.22 -3.61
CA ASP A 226 19.59 12.64 -3.41
C ASP A 226 20.24 12.26 -4.76
N LEU A 227 19.44 11.76 -5.70
CA LEU A 227 19.90 11.49 -7.08
C LEU A 227 20.34 12.77 -7.78
N LEU A 228 19.56 13.86 -7.70
CA LEU A 228 19.94 15.14 -8.27
C LEU A 228 21.22 15.72 -7.63
N ILE A 229 21.32 15.62 -6.30
CA ILE A 229 22.54 16.04 -5.57
C ILE A 229 23.75 15.22 -6.04
N SER A 230 23.60 13.93 -6.21
CA SER A 230 24.66 13.03 -6.69
C SER A 230 25.12 13.42 -8.11
N ILE A 231 24.19 13.73 -9.03
CA ILE A 231 24.50 14.22 -10.37
C ILE A 231 25.33 15.52 -10.31
N VAL A 232 24.92 16.45 -9.45
CA VAL A 232 25.64 17.73 -9.28
C VAL A 232 27.05 17.50 -8.73
N ILE A 233 27.20 16.64 -7.71
CA ILE A 233 28.51 16.32 -7.12
C ILE A 233 29.43 15.67 -8.16
N ILE A 234 28.92 14.68 -8.91
CA ILE A 234 29.68 14.03 -9.98
C ILE A 234 30.07 15.06 -11.06
N SER A 235 29.13 15.91 -11.47
CA SER A 235 29.40 16.95 -12.47
C SER A 235 30.51 17.91 -12.02
N ILE A 236 30.50 18.34 -10.77
CA ILE A 236 31.56 19.20 -10.18
C ILE A 236 32.90 18.44 -10.19
N LEU A 237 32.92 17.18 -9.76
CA LEU A 237 34.16 16.39 -9.78
C LEU A 237 34.72 16.25 -11.19
N LEU A 238 33.86 16.01 -12.19
CA LEU A 238 34.27 15.90 -13.60
C LEU A 238 34.82 17.22 -14.16
N ILE A 239 34.28 18.38 -13.75
CA ILE A 239 34.79 19.67 -14.13
C ILE A 239 36.26 19.83 -13.69
N PHE A 240 36.59 19.37 -12.48
CA PHE A 240 37.96 19.46 -11.96
C PHE A 240 38.92 18.46 -12.63
N THR A 241 38.42 17.31 -13.08
CA THR A 241 39.28 16.22 -13.66
C THR A 241 39.40 16.32 -15.17
N LEU A 242 38.31 16.58 -15.90
CA LEU A 242 38.25 16.55 -17.38
C LEU A 242 38.10 17.95 -17.99
N GLY A 243 37.70 18.93 -17.21
CA GLY A 243 37.37 20.26 -17.73
C GLY A 243 35.86 20.46 -17.94
N PHE A 244 35.46 21.74 -18.10
CA PHE A 244 34.04 22.14 -18.12
C PHE A 244 33.24 21.57 -19.28
N LYS A 245 33.86 21.51 -20.48
CA LYS A 245 33.15 21.09 -21.70
C LYS A 245 32.88 19.61 -21.75
N GLU A 246 33.85 18.80 -21.36
CA GLU A 246 33.80 17.35 -21.27
C GLU A 246 32.84 16.93 -20.17
N ALA A 247 32.95 17.56 -18.99
CA ALA A 247 32.06 17.34 -17.87
C ALA A 247 30.59 17.62 -18.22
N MET A 248 30.31 18.66 -18.99
CA MET A 248 28.96 18.99 -19.44
C MET A 248 28.38 17.89 -20.34
N ILE A 249 29.18 17.29 -21.22
CA ILE A 249 28.72 16.15 -22.05
C ILE A 249 28.36 14.95 -21.18
N VAL A 250 29.26 14.57 -20.26
CA VAL A 250 29.00 13.43 -19.34
C VAL A 250 27.79 13.70 -18.47
N SER A 251 27.68 14.92 -17.92
CA SER A 251 26.53 15.30 -17.09
C SER A 251 25.20 15.23 -17.84
N LEU A 252 25.20 15.45 -19.16
CA LEU A 252 24.01 15.32 -20.00
C LEU A 252 23.63 13.84 -20.26
N THR A 253 24.63 12.96 -20.34
CA THR A 253 24.35 11.53 -20.56
C THR A 253 23.63 10.87 -19.37
N VAL A 254 23.88 11.31 -18.14
CA VAL A 254 23.28 10.71 -16.93
C VAL A 254 21.76 10.78 -16.93
N PRO A 255 21.10 11.94 -17.10
CA PRO A 255 19.65 11.98 -17.20
C PRO A 255 19.08 11.14 -18.34
N MET A 256 19.80 11.06 -19.47
CA MET A 256 19.40 10.24 -20.62
C MET A 256 19.42 8.75 -20.26
N ILE A 257 20.48 8.28 -19.59
CA ILE A 257 20.59 6.89 -19.11
C ILE A 257 19.45 6.57 -18.16
N LEU A 258 19.24 7.42 -17.15
CA LEU A 258 18.20 7.21 -16.15
C LEU A 258 16.79 7.20 -16.77
N SER A 259 16.49 8.13 -17.67
CA SER A 259 15.20 8.20 -18.35
C SER A 259 14.95 6.97 -19.22
N LEU A 260 15.95 6.53 -19.99
CA LEU A 260 15.83 5.33 -20.83
C LEU A 260 15.72 4.05 -19.99
N THR A 261 16.45 3.97 -18.87
CA THR A 261 16.36 2.84 -17.93
C THR A 261 14.97 2.75 -17.32
N LEU A 262 14.40 3.87 -16.85
CA LEU A 262 13.04 3.90 -16.32
C LEU A 262 11.99 3.56 -17.39
N PHE A 263 12.19 4.03 -18.62
CA PHE A 263 11.31 3.70 -19.73
C PHE A 263 11.32 2.22 -20.08
N ILE A 264 12.50 1.58 -20.10
CA ILE A 264 12.61 0.11 -20.30
C ILE A 264 11.93 -0.64 -19.15
N GLY A 265 12.18 -0.22 -17.89
CA GLY A 265 11.52 -0.81 -16.73
C GLY A 265 9.99 -0.70 -16.80
N PHE A 266 9.46 0.43 -17.24
CA PHE A 266 8.03 0.61 -17.48
C PHE A 266 7.48 -0.35 -18.55
N LEU A 267 8.20 -0.55 -19.66
CA LEU A 267 7.81 -1.52 -20.70
C LEU A 267 7.84 -2.97 -20.20
N MET A 268 8.69 -3.28 -19.23
CA MET A 268 8.75 -4.60 -18.58
C MET A 268 7.66 -4.80 -17.52
N GLY A 269 6.86 -3.77 -17.23
CA GLY A 269 5.81 -3.82 -16.20
C GLY A 269 6.32 -3.59 -14.78
N GLU A 270 7.56 -3.14 -14.62
CA GLU A 270 8.14 -2.81 -13.32
C GLU A 270 7.56 -1.49 -12.77
N THR A 271 7.46 -1.43 -11.44
CA THR A 271 6.97 -0.23 -10.75
C THR A 271 8.12 0.61 -10.23
N VAL A 272 7.98 1.94 -10.31
CA VAL A 272 8.91 2.85 -9.65
C VAL A 272 8.59 2.87 -8.15
N ASN A 273 9.48 2.32 -7.37
CA ASN A 273 9.37 2.27 -5.92
C ASN A 273 10.70 2.67 -5.27
N ARG A 274 10.74 2.66 -3.94
CA ARG A 274 11.94 3.04 -3.18
C ARG A 274 13.16 2.21 -3.53
N ILE A 275 13.00 0.91 -3.80
CA ILE A 275 14.11 0.02 -4.13
C ILE A 275 14.59 0.26 -5.56
N THR A 276 13.68 0.54 -6.50
CA THR A 276 14.02 0.95 -7.87
C THR A 276 14.89 2.21 -7.86
N LEU A 277 14.50 3.24 -7.11
CA LEU A 277 15.29 4.47 -7.01
C LEU A 277 16.63 4.25 -6.33
N PHE A 278 16.66 3.41 -5.29
CA PHE A 278 17.91 3.00 -4.65
C PHE A 278 18.84 2.27 -5.64
N ALA A 279 18.31 1.35 -6.47
CA ALA A 279 19.07 0.67 -7.52
C ALA A 279 19.71 1.68 -8.51
N LEU A 280 18.94 2.71 -8.91
CA LEU A 280 19.44 3.76 -9.78
C LEU A 280 20.55 4.61 -9.13
N ILE A 281 20.41 4.95 -7.84
CA ILE A 281 21.44 5.68 -7.10
C ILE A 281 22.71 4.85 -6.99
N VAL A 282 22.61 3.57 -6.64
CA VAL A 282 23.76 2.65 -6.56
C VAL A 282 24.43 2.51 -7.91
N SER A 283 23.68 2.42 -9.00
CA SER A 283 24.23 2.30 -10.34
C SER A 283 24.88 3.59 -10.85
N LEU A 284 24.51 4.76 -10.32
CA LEU A 284 24.92 6.06 -10.83
C LEU A 284 26.43 6.22 -10.93
N GLY A 285 27.19 5.75 -9.93
CA GLY A 285 28.66 5.77 -9.98
C GLY A 285 29.25 4.93 -11.10
N MET A 286 28.60 3.82 -11.44
CA MET A 286 29.04 2.90 -12.53
C MET A 286 28.56 3.34 -13.92
N LEU A 287 27.46 4.11 -13.98
CA LEU A 287 26.88 4.57 -15.26
C LEU A 287 27.74 5.60 -15.96
N VAL A 288 28.44 6.40 -15.19
CA VAL A 288 29.25 7.52 -15.71
C VAL A 288 30.55 7.03 -16.30
N ASP A 289 31.10 5.91 -15.81
CA ASP A 289 32.41 5.40 -16.18
C ASP A 289 32.56 5.13 -17.68
N ALA A 290 31.56 4.51 -18.32
CA ALA A 290 31.61 4.26 -19.75
C ALA A 290 31.74 5.54 -20.59
N ALA A 291 30.99 6.60 -20.23
CA ALA A 291 31.04 7.86 -20.91
C ALA A 291 32.38 8.62 -20.67
N ILE A 292 32.90 8.52 -19.42
CA ILE A 292 34.19 9.12 -19.05
C ILE A 292 35.30 8.48 -19.88
N ILE A 293 35.38 7.14 -19.94
CA ILE A 293 36.41 6.41 -20.70
C ILE A 293 36.36 6.78 -22.18
N VAL A 294 35.15 6.88 -22.76
CA VAL A 294 34.99 7.31 -24.17
C VAL A 294 35.51 8.71 -24.38
N ILE A 295 35.14 9.66 -23.55
CA ILE A 295 35.58 11.07 -23.71
C ILE A 295 37.08 11.22 -23.50
N GLU A 296 37.62 10.58 -22.47
CA GLU A 296 39.06 10.60 -22.18
C GLU A 296 39.87 10.03 -23.35
N ASN A 297 39.42 8.91 -23.92
CA ASN A 297 40.08 8.33 -25.08
C ASN A 297 40.01 9.21 -26.32
N ILE A 298 38.85 9.84 -26.57
CA ILE A 298 38.71 10.84 -27.65
C ILE A 298 39.64 12.03 -27.41
N HIS A 299 39.73 12.51 -26.18
CA HIS A 299 40.63 13.62 -25.81
C HIS A 299 42.10 13.23 -26.05
N ARG A 300 42.53 12.04 -25.61
CA ARG A 300 43.87 11.50 -25.85
C ARG A 300 44.19 11.45 -27.34
N HIS A 301 43.33 10.86 -28.16
CA HIS A 301 43.50 10.78 -29.61
C HIS A 301 43.59 12.16 -30.27
N LYS A 302 42.80 13.12 -29.82
CA LYS A 302 42.83 14.50 -30.36
C LYS A 302 44.12 15.22 -30.02
N LYS A 303 44.67 14.99 -28.83
CA LYS A 303 45.96 15.54 -28.41
C LYS A 303 47.12 14.95 -29.22
N GLU A 304 47.07 13.64 -29.50
CA GLU A 304 48.06 12.92 -30.29
C GLU A 304 47.98 13.28 -31.78
N ASN A 305 46.79 13.54 -32.32
CA ASN A 305 46.53 13.77 -33.73
C ASN A 305 45.66 15.01 -33.96
N PRO A 306 46.18 16.25 -33.77
CA PRO A 306 45.37 17.48 -33.83
C PRO A 306 44.72 17.77 -35.18
N THR A 307 45.28 17.24 -36.28
CA THR A 307 44.85 17.50 -37.66
C THR A 307 43.72 16.61 -38.15
N ILE A 308 43.43 15.50 -37.47
CA ILE A 308 42.39 14.57 -37.88
C ILE A 308 41.00 15.15 -37.56
N ASP A 309 40.05 14.93 -38.48
CA ASP A 309 38.65 15.29 -38.29
C ASP A 309 38.10 14.61 -37.03
N ILE A 310 37.47 15.41 -36.16
CA ILE A 310 36.93 14.96 -34.87
C ILE A 310 35.92 13.84 -35.03
N ARG A 311 35.19 13.74 -36.14
CA ARG A 311 34.22 12.68 -36.42
C ARG A 311 34.91 11.32 -36.56
N ILE A 312 35.93 11.25 -37.42
CA ILE A 312 36.70 10.03 -37.66
C ILE A 312 37.44 9.62 -36.39
N LEU A 313 38.05 10.62 -35.73
CA LEU A 313 38.78 10.42 -34.50
C LEU A 313 37.88 9.89 -33.38
N SER A 314 36.70 10.45 -33.19
CA SER A 314 35.74 9.98 -32.15
C SER A 314 35.28 8.54 -32.37
N ILE A 315 35.04 8.13 -33.64
CA ILE A 315 34.68 6.76 -33.98
C ILE A 315 35.84 5.81 -33.68
N ASN A 316 37.04 6.16 -34.09
CA ASN A 316 38.23 5.29 -33.89
C ASN A 316 38.53 5.14 -32.39
N ALA A 317 38.53 6.24 -31.66
CA ALA A 317 38.75 6.22 -30.22
C ALA A 317 37.69 5.41 -29.47
N THR A 318 36.42 5.49 -29.87
CA THR A 318 35.36 4.71 -29.26
C THR A 318 35.49 3.20 -29.57
N ASN A 319 35.86 2.85 -30.82
CA ASN A 319 36.07 1.45 -31.22
C ASN A 319 37.25 0.79 -30.48
N GLU A 320 38.29 1.54 -30.19
CA GLU A 320 39.49 1.05 -29.50
C GLU A 320 39.14 0.52 -28.10
N ILE A 321 38.29 1.27 -27.38
CA ILE A 321 37.89 0.93 -25.98
C ILE A 321 36.66 0.05 -25.87
N GLY A 322 35.94 -0.18 -26.97
CA GLY A 322 34.66 -0.86 -26.95
C GLY A 322 34.73 -2.25 -26.32
N ASN A 323 35.69 -3.08 -26.77
CA ASN A 323 35.82 -4.45 -26.24
C ASN A 323 36.18 -4.50 -24.74
N PRO A 324 37.22 -3.80 -24.25
CA PRO A 324 37.53 -3.77 -22.82
C PRO A 324 36.37 -3.30 -21.95
N THR A 325 35.69 -2.24 -22.36
CA THR A 325 34.57 -1.66 -21.62
C THR A 325 33.37 -2.61 -21.59
N ASN A 326 33.06 -3.30 -22.70
CA ASN A 326 32.00 -4.29 -22.75
C ASN A 326 32.28 -5.46 -21.79
N VAL A 327 33.51 -6.00 -21.79
CA VAL A 327 33.87 -7.08 -20.87
C VAL A 327 33.77 -6.66 -19.41
N ALA A 328 34.24 -5.46 -19.09
CA ALA A 328 34.15 -4.93 -17.73
C ALA A 328 32.69 -4.75 -17.30
N THR A 329 31.83 -4.18 -18.15
CA THR A 329 30.42 -3.99 -17.84
C THR A 329 29.66 -5.32 -17.71
N ILE A 330 29.92 -6.30 -18.58
CA ILE A 330 29.34 -7.63 -18.47
C ILE A 330 29.77 -8.29 -17.13
N ALA A 331 31.05 -8.15 -16.75
CA ALA A 331 31.52 -8.67 -15.46
C ALA A 331 30.75 -8.05 -14.27
N ILE A 332 30.49 -6.75 -14.30
CA ILE A 332 29.69 -6.07 -13.27
C ILE A 332 28.23 -6.60 -13.29
N ILE A 333 27.61 -6.72 -14.45
CA ILE A 333 26.24 -7.26 -14.60
C ILE A 333 26.14 -8.65 -13.99
N MET A 334 27.15 -9.52 -14.23
CA MET A 334 27.17 -10.89 -13.72
C MET A 334 27.19 -10.96 -12.18
N VAL A 335 27.65 -9.91 -11.48
CA VAL A 335 27.58 -9.83 -10.01
C VAL A 335 26.14 -9.75 -9.50
N PHE A 336 25.22 -9.17 -10.28
CA PHE A 336 23.81 -9.03 -9.90
C PHE A 336 22.96 -10.25 -10.26
N VAL A 337 23.42 -11.13 -11.17
CA VAL A 337 22.67 -12.33 -11.58
C VAL A 337 22.31 -13.26 -10.41
N PRO A 338 23.18 -13.54 -9.43
CA PRO A 338 22.82 -14.37 -8.29
C PRO A 338 21.66 -13.86 -7.47
N MET A 339 21.39 -12.54 -7.49
CA MET A 339 20.29 -11.93 -6.74
C MET A 339 18.91 -12.35 -7.27
N PHE A 340 18.78 -12.78 -8.53
CA PHE A 340 17.54 -13.34 -9.07
C PHE A 340 17.14 -14.67 -8.40
N PHE A 341 18.07 -15.38 -7.81
CA PHE A 341 17.85 -16.68 -7.16
C PHE A 341 17.54 -16.56 -5.67
N VAL A 342 17.51 -15.33 -5.13
CA VAL A 342 17.10 -15.09 -3.74
C VAL A 342 15.60 -15.31 -3.65
N GLY A 343 15.19 -16.34 -2.91
CA GLY A 343 13.78 -16.69 -2.74
C GLY A 343 13.12 -15.99 -1.55
N GLY A 344 11.80 -16.17 -1.45
CA GLY A 344 10.99 -15.65 -0.36
C GLY A 344 10.75 -14.13 -0.42
N MET A 345 10.23 -13.59 0.66
CA MET A 345 9.85 -12.16 0.76
C MET A 345 11.03 -11.21 0.48
N MET A 346 12.24 -11.59 0.90
CA MET A 346 13.43 -10.78 0.68
C MET A 346 13.81 -10.72 -0.82
N GLY A 347 13.65 -11.83 -1.55
CA GLY A 347 13.88 -11.88 -2.99
C GLY A 347 12.93 -10.97 -3.76
N GLU A 348 11.63 -11.02 -3.45
CA GLU A 348 10.63 -10.11 -4.06
C GLU A 348 10.91 -8.64 -3.73
N PHE A 349 11.29 -8.35 -2.48
CA PHE A 349 11.63 -7.00 -2.06
C PHE A 349 12.85 -6.44 -2.80
N MET A 350 13.89 -7.25 -3.00
CA MET A 350 15.14 -6.83 -3.65
C MET A 350 15.13 -6.99 -5.17
N HIS A 351 14.07 -7.56 -5.76
CA HIS A 351 13.94 -7.81 -7.21
C HIS A 351 14.30 -6.62 -8.12
N PRO A 352 13.97 -5.35 -7.78
CA PRO A 352 14.35 -4.22 -8.61
C PRO A 352 15.87 -4.04 -8.78
N LEU A 353 16.72 -4.49 -7.84
CA LEU A 353 18.18 -4.35 -7.95
C LEU A 353 18.75 -5.15 -9.13
N PRO A 354 18.56 -6.50 -9.23
CA PRO A 354 19.06 -7.29 -10.34
C PRO A 354 18.41 -6.94 -11.68
N VAL A 355 17.28 -6.25 -11.69
CA VAL A 355 16.63 -5.79 -12.93
C VAL A 355 17.20 -4.44 -13.37
N PHE A 356 17.12 -3.41 -12.54
CA PHE A 356 17.42 -2.04 -12.96
C PHE A 356 18.92 -1.75 -13.07
N VAL A 357 19.78 -2.37 -12.24
CA VAL A 357 21.23 -2.14 -12.33
C VAL A 357 21.80 -2.69 -13.65
N PRO A 358 21.55 -3.94 -14.05
CA PRO A 358 21.99 -4.44 -15.37
C PRO A 358 21.42 -3.65 -16.55
N ILE A 359 20.14 -3.29 -16.52
CA ILE A 359 19.52 -2.49 -17.58
C ILE A 359 20.23 -1.13 -17.68
N SER A 360 20.44 -0.46 -16.56
CA SER A 360 21.08 0.85 -16.54
C SER A 360 22.51 0.81 -17.08
N LEU A 361 23.27 -0.24 -16.76
CA LEU A 361 24.62 -0.48 -17.28
C LEU A 361 24.62 -0.75 -18.79
N ALA A 362 23.69 -1.58 -19.28
CA ALA A 362 23.55 -1.82 -20.72
C ALA A 362 23.16 -0.53 -21.48
N VAL A 363 22.23 0.25 -20.91
CA VAL A 363 21.84 1.56 -21.46
C VAL A 363 23.01 2.53 -21.43
N SER A 364 23.83 2.54 -20.38
CA SER A 364 24.99 3.42 -20.30
C SER A 364 26.00 3.15 -21.40
N LEU A 365 26.29 1.88 -21.73
CA LEU A 365 27.13 1.50 -22.87
C LEU A 365 26.54 2.01 -24.18
N PHE A 366 25.23 1.80 -24.40
CA PHE A 366 24.59 2.28 -25.61
C PHE A 366 24.69 3.79 -25.75
N ILE A 367 24.46 4.54 -24.70
CA ILE A 367 24.56 6.01 -24.71
C ILE A 367 26.01 6.46 -24.85
N ALA A 368 26.95 5.79 -24.18
CA ALA A 368 28.36 6.09 -24.30
C ALA A 368 28.88 5.91 -25.74
N TYR A 369 28.46 4.89 -26.45
CA TYR A 369 28.93 4.63 -27.82
C TYR A 369 28.17 5.39 -28.89
N ALA A 370 26.87 5.62 -28.72
CA ALA A 370 26.04 6.31 -29.72
C ALA A 370 26.03 7.82 -29.54
N PHE A 371 25.79 8.29 -28.31
CA PHE A 371 25.54 9.71 -28.06
C PHE A 371 26.78 10.48 -27.63
N THR A 372 27.73 9.88 -26.90
CA THR A 372 28.91 10.61 -26.45
C THR A 372 29.78 11.11 -27.62
N PRO A 373 30.13 10.27 -28.63
CA PRO A 373 30.86 10.74 -29.81
C PRO A 373 30.11 11.82 -30.60
N TYR A 374 28.77 11.69 -30.68
CA TYR A 374 27.92 12.69 -31.32
C TYR A 374 27.99 14.05 -30.58
N PHE A 375 27.90 14.05 -29.27
CA PHE A 375 27.98 15.27 -28.48
C PHE A 375 29.37 15.89 -28.51
N VAL A 376 30.42 15.09 -28.47
CA VAL A 376 31.80 15.56 -28.67
C VAL A 376 31.94 16.28 -29.99
N ASN A 377 31.48 15.67 -31.08
CA ASN A 377 31.51 16.30 -32.39
C ASN A 377 30.73 17.61 -32.44
N LYS A 378 29.54 17.65 -31.83
CA LYS A 378 28.62 18.80 -31.83
C LYS A 378 29.14 19.96 -30.97
N PHE A 379 29.64 19.68 -29.76
CA PHE A 379 30.01 20.70 -28.79
C PHE A 379 31.50 21.05 -28.79
N LEU A 380 32.34 20.13 -29.21
CA LEU A 380 33.80 20.27 -29.23
C LEU A 380 34.39 20.36 -30.67
N GLY A 381 33.59 19.98 -31.69
CA GLY A 381 33.99 20.10 -33.10
C GLY A 381 34.15 21.55 -33.52
N GLY A 382 35.37 21.94 -33.92
CA GLY A 382 35.68 23.29 -34.41
C GLY A 382 36.24 24.27 -33.38
N LYS A 383 36.45 23.87 -32.12
CA LYS A 383 37.10 24.68 -31.08
C LYS A 383 38.50 24.11 -30.75
N LYS A 384 39.46 25.01 -30.40
CA LYS A 384 40.75 24.59 -29.83
C LYS A 384 40.47 23.85 -28.53
N TRP A 385 41.02 22.67 -28.41
CA TRP A 385 41.07 21.88 -27.19
C TRP A 385 42.26 22.38 -26.38
N ASP A 386 42.02 22.87 -25.18
CA ASP A 386 43.08 23.29 -24.25
C ASP A 386 43.61 22.10 -23.46
#